data_5ea353d5e90f57a44e95fbc9d9ba97ba
#
_entry.id   5ea353d5e90f57a44e95fbc9d9ba97ba
#
_cell.length_a   1.000
_cell.length_b   1.000
_cell.length_c   1.000
_cell.angle_alpha   90.00
_cell.angle_beta   90.00
_cell.angle_gamma   90.00
#
_symmetry.space_group_name_H-M   'P 1'
#
loop_
_entity.id
_entity.type
_entity.pdbx_description
1 polymer ?
#
loop_
_entity_poly.entity_id
_entity_poly.type
_entity_poly.pdbx_seq_one_letter_code
_entity_poly.pdbx_strand_id
1 'polypeptide(L)'
;MLDKNATRRVIWTALISRRRMKFSIRFLSILVASVGGALPTDAQVNVTQEHNNPSRDGVYIDAGFTPSAAAGLTRDLNSDGTISGNVYAQPLYIEGGPNGPMIIVVTESNNVYALNPTTGTVIWQRTDIGPPVTSGLPCGNISPAGITGTPVVDLASRSLFFDALIDGPTKKHFIYSLNVDTGATNPNWPVDVNATATYNGMAFSSLAQEERGGLALVNGIVYVSYSGYAGDCGLYHGWVVGVPINNPSNVGAWATTAIGGGIWGHGGVASDGTNMFVVTGNTFNTAGNWMGGEAILRLQAGPIFTGQPTDYWAPTNWLNLDSGDLDLGGVSATLINVPGATPSKLVLALGKDQNAYLVDRNNLGGITAPIASANVSNATNRGTSAVTYHTSQGTYFAFHNDGGWVEAYRVTATNPPKIVSAWSVPPSGRGSPWVTTTDGKNNMIVWVVGTDANYGGDQRLHGYDADTGAVIYAGGGANELMSGTRQWNTGIVARGRIYFAADNKVYAFKLPTPTPTPTPTATPTITPTPTPGQITLRGRGKKVHLINTVRLRWSGATSANIDVYRNGVLVATTPNEGQYDDSTGDTGQAQYMDKVCEAGTQTCSNVVTVNFPQ
;
A
#
# COMPACT_ATOMS: atom_id res chain seq x y z
N MET A 1 56.66 -34.78 -26.82
CA MET A 1 56.18 -35.70 -27.84
C MET A 1 54.72 -35.30 -28.11
N LEU A 2 54.46 -34.44 -29.09
CA LEU A 2 54.11 -34.76 -30.46
C LEU A 2 52.77 -35.52 -30.50
N ASP A 3 51.68 -35.20 -31.17
CA ASP A 3 51.47 -34.38 -32.38
C ASP A 3 49.95 -34.14 -32.52
N LYS A 4 49.46 -32.98 -32.85
CA LYS A 4 48.92 -32.38 -34.11
C LYS A 4 47.80 -33.12 -34.88
N ASN A 5 46.85 -32.32 -35.25
CA ASN A 5 46.14 -32.09 -36.56
C ASN A 5 44.64 -32.43 -36.53
N ALA A 6 43.81 -31.64 -36.92
CA ALA A 6 43.55 -30.55 -37.89
C ALA A 6 42.30 -30.87 -38.71
N THR A 7 41.43 -29.91 -38.78
CA THR A 7 40.61 -29.42 -39.90
C THR A 7 39.74 -30.37 -40.77
N ARG A 8 38.44 -30.05 -40.95
CA ARG A 8 37.89 -29.64 -42.25
C ARG A 8 36.45 -29.11 -42.17
N ARG A 9 36.30 -27.91 -42.74
CA ARG A 9 35.02 -27.30 -43.21
C ARG A 9 34.55 -28.02 -44.49
N VAL A 10 33.25 -28.12 -44.66
CA VAL A 10 32.65 -28.21 -46.03
C VAL A 10 31.44 -27.29 -46.11
N ILE A 11 31.59 -26.31 -46.97
CA ILE A 11 30.57 -25.41 -47.50
C ILE A 11 29.92 -26.10 -48.72
N TRP A 12 28.62 -26.08 -48.84
CA TRP A 12 27.93 -26.27 -50.14
C TRP A 12 26.90 -25.20 -50.37
N THR A 13 27.19 -24.38 -51.35
CA THR A 13 26.30 -23.43 -52.02
C THR A 13 25.74 -24.12 -53.28
N ALA A 14 24.46 -24.02 -53.52
CA ALA A 14 23.91 -24.24 -54.88
C ALA A 14 22.71 -23.34 -55.15
N LEU A 15 22.84 -22.58 -56.17
CA LEU A 15 21.90 -21.66 -56.84
C LEU A 15 20.91 -22.39 -57.78
N ILE A 16 19.92 -21.59 -58.21
CA ILE A 16 19.11 -21.66 -59.46
C ILE A 16 17.74 -22.34 -59.26
N SER A 17 16.55 -21.78 -59.65
CA SER A 17 16.19 -20.98 -60.83
C SER A 17 14.75 -20.46 -60.73
N ARG A 18 14.50 -19.28 -61.28
CA ARG A 18 13.19 -18.64 -61.46
C ARG A 18 12.31 -19.40 -62.46
N ARG A 19 11.02 -19.55 -62.20
CA ARG A 19 9.96 -19.42 -63.20
C ARG A 19 8.71 -18.76 -62.67
N ARG A 20 8.31 -17.66 -63.27
CA ARG A 20 7.06 -16.93 -63.10
C ARG A 20 5.90 -17.71 -63.69
N MET A 21 4.80 -17.81 -62.99
CA MET A 21 3.49 -18.03 -63.61
C MET A 21 2.46 -17.14 -62.89
N LYS A 22 1.89 -16.19 -63.64
CA LYS A 22 0.81 -15.31 -63.19
C LYS A 22 -0.50 -16.09 -63.25
N PHE A 23 -1.22 -16.18 -62.17
CA PHE A 23 -2.67 -16.43 -62.16
C PHE A 23 -3.33 -15.38 -61.31
N SER A 24 -4.14 -14.53 -61.92
CA SER A 24 -5.01 -13.57 -61.25
C SER A 24 -6.33 -14.27 -60.92
N ILE A 25 -6.60 -14.46 -59.64
CA ILE A 25 -7.95 -14.75 -59.15
C ILE A 25 -8.30 -13.63 -58.18
N ARG A 26 -9.28 -12.82 -58.59
CA ARG A 26 -9.89 -11.80 -57.72
C ARG A 26 -10.83 -12.51 -56.73
N PHE A 27 -10.42 -12.65 -55.48
CA PHE A 27 -11.35 -12.91 -54.37
C PHE A 27 -11.67 -11.58 -53.70
N LEU A 28 -12.93 -11.19 -53.77
CA LEU A 28 -13.51 -10.08 -53.06
C LEU A 28 -13.76 -10.56 -51.59
N SER A 29 -12.78 -10.38 -50.72
CA SER A 29 -12.97 -10.65 -49.29
C SER A 29 -13.61 -9.43 -48.65
N ILE A 30 -14.88 -9.53 -48.26
CA ILE A 30 -15.56 -8.60 -47.37
C ILE A 30 -14.97 -8.81 -46.00
N LEU A 31 -14.08 -7.92 -45.57
CA LEU A 31 -13.53 -7.86 -44.23
C LEU A 31 -14.60 -7.19 -43.34
N VAL A 32 -15.41 -7.98 -42.65
CA VAL A 32 -16.22 -7.49 -41.52
C VAL A 32 -15.24 -7.25 -40.40
N ALA A 33 -14.78 -6.02 -40.24
CA ALA A 33 -14.05 -5.59 -39.03
C ALA A 33 -15.05 -5.56 -37.88
N SER A 34 -15.12 -6.65 -37.11
CA SER A 34 -15.68 -6.62 -35.77
C SER A 34 -14.73 -5.78 -34.91
N VAL A 35 -15.09 -4.51 -34.68
CA VAL A 35 -14.48 -3.70 -33.63
C VAL A 35 -14.96 -4.30 -32.31
N GLY A 36 -14.32 -5.36 -31.87
CA GLY A 36 -14.37 -5.81 -30.50
C GLY A 36 -13.59 -4.78 -29.68
N GLY A 37 -14.27 -3.79 -29.13
CA GLY A 37 -13.70 -2.96 -28.08
C GLY A 37 -13.30 -3.89 -26.93
N ALA A 38 -12.01 -4.15 -26.75
CA ALA A 38 -11.52 -4.73 -25.50
C ALA A 38 -11.95 -3.76 -24.39
N LEU A 39 -12.91 -4.18 -23.58
CA LEU A 39 -13.19 -3.50 -22.31
C LEU A 39 -11.85 -3.48 -21.55
N PRO A 40 -11.42 -2.35 -21.00
CA PRO A 40 -10.25 -2.35 -20.14
C PRO A 40 -10.49 -3.40 -19.04
N THR A 41 -9.70 -4.45 -19.01
CA THR A 41 -9.68 -5.35 -17.87
C THR A 41 -9.15 -4.50 -16.73
N ASP A 42 -9.99 -4.22 -15.75
CA ASP A 42 -9.55 -3.56 -14.51
C ASP A 42 -8.30 -4.28 -14.00
N ALA A 43 -7.25 -3.51 -13.74
CA ALA A 43 -6.03 -4.07 -13.17
C ALA A 43 -6.37 -4.83 -11.88
N GLN A 44 -5.79 -6.01 -11.70
CA GLN A 44 -5.97 -6.81 -10.51
C GLN A 44 -5.50 -6.03 -9.27
N VAL A 45 -6.35 -5.95 -8.26
CA VAL A 45 -6.00 -5.36 -6.96
C VAL A 45 -5.65 -6.48 -6.00
N ASN A 46 -4.49 -6.41 -5.36
CA ASN A 46 -4.10 -7.36 -4.33
C ASN A 46 -3.43 -6.62 -3.17
N VAL A 47 -3.79 -6.97 -1.94
CA VAL A 47 -3.13 -6.55 -0.71
C VAL A 47 -2.55 -7.81 -0.11
N THR A 48 -1.25 -8.01 -0.29
CA THR A 48 -0.57 -9.28 -0.03
C THR A 48 0.22 -9.30 1.26
N GLN A 49 0.34 -8.19 1.96
CA GLN A 49 1.17 -8.04 3.15
C GLN A 49 0.77 -6.83 3.98
N GLU A 50 1.33 -6.73 5.18
CA GLU A 50 1.18 -5.58 6.08
C GLU A 50 1.52 -4.26 5.38
N HIS A 51 0.66 -3.23 5.59
CA HIS A 51 0.81 -1.88 5.01
C HIS A 51 1.04 -1.88 3.49
N ASN A 52 0.37 -2.82 2.77
CA ASN A 52 0.31 -2.93 1.32
C ASN A 52 1.66 -3.21 0.63
N ASN A 53 2.71 -2.49 0.96
CA ASN A 53 4.00 -2.53 0.26
C ASN A 53 5.15 -3.07 1.15
N PRO A 54 6.22 -3.65 0.56
CA PRO A 54 7.40 -4.07 1.33
C PRO A 54 8.05 -2.92 2.11
N SER A 55 7.93 -1.67 1.64
CA SER A 55 8.41 -0.45 2.32
C SER A 55 7.65 -0.12 3.61
N ARG A 56 6.49 -0.74 3.83
CA ARG A 56 5.56 -0.45 4.94
C ARG A 56 4.98 0.95 4.87
N ASP A 57 4.86 1.53 3.66
CA ASP A 57 4.36 2.89 3.47
C ASP A 57 2.85 3.05 3.71
N GLY A 58 2.07 1.97 3.65
CA GLY A 58 0.64 1.98 3.94
C GLY A 58 -0.22 2.72 2.91
N VAL A 59 0.27 2.91 1.68
CA VAL A 59 -0.43 3.65 0.62
C VAL A 59 -1.24 2.71 -0.27
N TYR A 60 -2.52 3.02 -0.45
CA TYR A 60 -3.46 2.31 -1.32
C TYR A 60 -3.94 3.24 -2.43
N ILE A 61 -3.84 2.81 -3.68
CA ILE A 61 -4.31 3.57 -4.85
C ILE A 61 -5.67 3.03 -5.26
N ASP A 62 -6.70 3.87 -5.14
CA ASP A 62 -8.06 3.55 -5.59
C ASP A 62 -8.74 4.85 -6.06
N ALA A 63 -9.04 4.93 -7.36
CA ALA A 63 -9.58 6.13 -8.00
C ALA A 63 -10.93 6.59 -7.44
N GLY A 64 -11.64 5.72 -6.72
CA GLY A 64 -12.91 6.04 -6.07
C GLY A 64 -12.75 6.89 -4.80
N PHE A 65 -11.61 6.85 -4.13
CA PHE A 65 -11.40 7.54 -2.85
C PHE A 65 -11.08 9.04 -3.01
N THR A 66 -11.98 9.77 -3.67
CA THR A 66 -11.95 11.24 -3.60
C THR A 66 -12.42 11.71 -2.22
N PRO A 67 -11.99 12.89 -1.71
CA PRO A 67 -12.48 13.41 -0.42
C PRO A 67 -14.01 13.51 -0.35
N SER A 68 -14.65 13.90 -1.44
CA SER A 68 -16.12 13.99 -1.51
C SER A 68 -16.81 12.61 -1.39
N ALA A 69 -16.29 11.59 -2.07
CA ALA A 69 -16.84 10.23 -1.96
C ALA A 69 -16.54 9.62 -0.58
N ALA A 70 -15.34 9.83 -0.07
CA ALA A 70 -14.91 9.36 1.24
C ALA A 70 -15.74 9.93 2.39
N ALA A 71 -16.17 11.19 2.29
CA ALA A 71 -17.08 11.82 3.27
C ALA A 71 -18.43 11.12 3.39
N GLY A 72 -18.86 10.44 2.33
CA GLY A 72 -20.11 9.66 2.27
C GLY A 72 -19.94 8.16 2.53
N LEU A 73 -18.79 7.72 3.03
CA LEU A 73 -18.50 6.31 3.31
C LEU A 73 -19.51 5.74 4.31
N THR A 74 -20.01 4.53 4.06
CA THR A 74 -20.94 3.84 4.96
C THR A 74 -20.50 2.39 5.15
N ARG A 75 -20.85 1.80 6.31
CA ARG A 75 -20.65 0.38 6.54
C ARG A 75 -21.60 -0.44 5.66
N ASP A 76 -21.05 -1.44 5.00
CA ASP A 76 -21.84 -2.40 4.22
C ASP A 76 -22.19 -3.62 5.07
N LEU A 77 -23.30 -3.54 5.80
CA LEU A 77 -23.77 -4.58 6.71
C LEU A 77 -23.96 -5.95 6.04
N ASN A 78 -24.17 -5.98 4.73
CA ASN A 78 -24.31 -7.22 3.97
C ASN A 78 -22.95 -7.89 3.66
N SER A 79 -21.86 -7.14 3.80
CA SER A 79 -20.50 -7.62 3.55
C SER A 79 -19.72 -7.89 4.84
N ASP A 80 -20.34 -7.72 6.00
CA ASP A 80 -19.71 -8.07 7.27
C ASP A 80 -19.46 -9.59 7.33
N GLY A 81 -18.20 -9.96 7.58
CA GLY A 81 -17.81 -11.37 7.74
C GLY A 81 -17.88 -11.81 9.20
N THR A 82 -18.37 -13.02 9.46
CA THR A 82 -18.30 -13.66 10.79
C THR A 82 -17.14 -14.63 10.83
N ILE A 83 -16.27 -14.47 11.83
CA ILE A 83 -15.11 -15.33 12.12
C ILE A 83 -15.12 -15.68 13.60
N SER A 84 -14.14 -16.46 14.09
CA SER A 84 -14.01 -16.79 15.51
C SER A 84 -12.58 -16.52 15.98
N GLY A 85 -12.46 -15.74 17.03
CA GLY A 85 -11.19 -15.38 17.68
C GLY A 85 -10.88 -13.88 17.65
N ASN A 86 -9.91 -13.49 18.45
CA ASN A 86 -9.37 -12.12 18.50
C ASN A 86 -8.50 -11.87 17.26
N VAL A 87 -8.45 -10.63 16.79
CA VAL A 87 -7.67 -10.27 15.59
C VAL A 87 -6.79 -9.06 15.84
N TYR A 88 -5.48 -9.27 15.73
CA TYR A 88 -4.47 -8.21 15.71
C TYR A 88 -3.92 -7.98 14.32
N ALA A 89 -3.93 -9.02 13.46
CA ALA A 89 -3.41 -8.98 12.11
C ALA A 89 -4.26 -8.12 11.16
N GLN A 90 -3.60 -7.40 10.26
CA GLN A 90 -4.23 -6.76 9.12
C GLN A 90 -4.89 -7.83 8.21
N PRO A 91 -6.12 -7.65 7.72
CA PRO A 91 -6.68 -8.53 6.70
C PRO A 91 -5.91 -8.37 5.37
N LEU A 92 -5.96 -9.40 4.50
CA LEU A 92 -5.42 -9.31 3.14
C LEU A 92 -6.55 -9.40 2.10
N TYR A 93 -6.31 -8.89 0.88
CA TYR A 93 -7.27 -8.95 -0.22
C TYR A 93 -6.60 -9.57 -1.45
N ILE A 94 -7.13 -10.67 -1.94
CA ILE A 94 -6.52 -11.46 -3.01
C ILE A 94 -7.52 -11.71 -4.14
N GLU A 95 -7.12 -11.40 -5.36
CA GLU A 95 -7.86 -11.68 -6.59
C GLU A 95 -7.15 -12.72 -7.47
N GLY A 96 -7.78 -13.05 -8.60
CA GLY A 96 -7.17 -13.85 -9.68
C GLY A 96 -7.17 -15.37 -9.45
N GLY A 97 -7.83 -15.85 -8.40
CA GLY A 97 -8.03 -17.28 -8.16
C GLY A 97 -9.40 -17.78 -8.64
N PRO A 98 -9.64 -19.10 -8.59
CA PRO A 98 -10.88 -19.73 -9.07
C PRO A 98 -12.13 -19.34 -8.26
N ASN A 99 -11.94 -18.88 -7.02
CA ASN A 99 -13.02 -18.46 -6.12
C ASN A 99 -13.41 -16.97 -6.28
N GLY A 100 -12.77 -16.27 -7.23
CA GLY A 100 -12.88 -14.82 -7.31
C GLY A 100 -12.10 -14.10 -6.20
N PRO A 101 -12.44 -12.83 -5.89
CA PRO A 101 -11.78 -12.06 -4.85
C PRO A 101 -12.08 -12.61 -3.45
N MET A 102 -11.08 -12.55 -2.56
CA MET A 102 -11.16 -13.06 -1.18
C MET A 102 -10.54 -12.08 -0.19
N ILE A 103 -11.12 -11.98 1.01
CA ILE A 103 -10.49 -11.40 2.19
C ILE A 103 -9.89 -12.57 3.01
N ILE A 104 -8.58 -12.51 3.28
CA ILE A 104 -7.91 -13.47 4.15
C ILE A 104 -7.78 -12.86 5.54
N VAL A 105 -8.18 -13.61 6.56
CA VAL A 105 -8.10 -13.19 7.97
C VAL A 105 -7.57 -14.33 8.82
N VAL A 106 -6.71 -13.99 9.77
CA VAL A 106 -6.17 -14.92 10.77
C VAL A 106 -6.52 -14.45 12.17
N THR A 107 -6.54 -15.37 13.13
CA THR A 107 -6.97 -15.05 14.51
C THR A 107 -6.05 -15.67 15.55
N GLU A 108 -6.08 -15.10 16.77
CA GLU A 108 -5.40 -15.66 17.94
C GLU A 108 -5.94 -17.04 18.38
N SER A 109 -7.06 -17.48 17.82
CA SER A 109 -7.56 -18.84 18.01
C SER A 109 -6.94 -19.85 17.03
N ASN A 110 -5.88 -19.47 16.33
CA ASN A 110 -5.24 -20.24 15.25
C ASN A 110 -6.22 -20.62 14.13
N ASN A 111 -7.17 -19.74 13.83
CA ASN A 111 -8.08 -19.91 12.71
C ASN A 111 -7.64 -19.05 11.53
N VAL A 112 -7.82 -19.60 10.32
CA VAL A 112 -7.58 -18.90 9.06
C VAL A 112 -8.85 -18.95 8.22
N TYR A 113 -9.27 -17.79 7.70
CA TYR A 113 -10.49 -17.65 6.91
C TYR A 113 -10.19 -17.00 5.55
N ALA A 114 -10.87 -17.50 4.52
CA ALA A 114 -11.08 -16.76 3.28
C ALA A 114 -12.56 -16.42 3.17
N LEU A 115 -12.87 -15.14 3.06
CA LEU A 115 -14.23 -14.62 3.01
C LEU A 115 -14.51 -13.97 1.65
N ASN A 116 -15.73 -14.06 1.18
CA ASN A 116 -16.19 -13.30 0.03
C ASN A 116 -16.28 -11.81 0.43
N PRO A 117 -15.60 -10.89 -0.26
CA PRO A 117 -15.52 -9.48 0.14
C PRO A 117 -16.83 -8.71 -0.02
N THR A 118 -17.80 -9.26 -0.78
CA THR A 118 -19.09 -8.61 -1.04
C THR A 118 -20.20 -9.11 -0.11
N THR A 119 -20.14 -10.39 0.29
CA THR A 119 -21.18 -11.03 1.09
C THR A 119 -20.74 -11.38 2.51
N GLY A 120 -19.44 -11.27 2.83
CA GLY A 120 -18.88 -11.71 4.11
C GLY A 120 -18.93 -13.22 4.37
N THR A 121 -19.43 -14.01 3.41
CA THR A 121 -19.56 -15.46 3.57
C THR A 121 -18.21 -16.17 3.50
N VAL A 122 -18.05 -17.22 4.28
CA VAL A 122 -16.84 -18.06 4.27
C VAL A 122 -16.75 -18.82 2.95
N ILE A 123 -15.63 -18.65 2.23
CA ILE A 123 -15.26 -19.44 1.03
C ILE A 123 -14.57 -20.73 1.49
N TRP A 124 -13.57 -20.59 2.34
CA TRP A 124 -12.93 -21.70 3.05
C TRP A 124 -12.43 -21.23 4.42
N GLN A 125 -12.22 -22.19 5.32
CA GLN A 125 -11.64 -21.93 6.64
C GLN A 125 -10.75 -23.09 7.08
N ARG A 126 -9.78 -22.77 7.93
CA ARG A 126 -8.96 -23.72 8.68
C ARG A 126 -9.12 -23.39 10.16
N THR A 127 -9.56 -24.39 10.93
CA THR A 127 -9.71 -24.33 12.40
C THR A 127 -8.95 -25.47 13.08
N ASP A 128 -8.08 -26.09 12.33
CA ASP A 128 -7.28 -27.27 12.67
C ASP A 128 -5.77 -27.02 12.61
N ILE A 129 -5.36 -25.73 12.62
CA ILE A 129 -3.93 -25.35 12.64
C ILE A 129 -3.26 -25.85 13.93
N GLY A 130 -3.96 -25.81 15.05
CA GLY A 130 -3.53 -26.28 16.35
C GLY A 130 -4.11 -25.44 17.47
N PRO A 131 -4.09 -25.93 18.72
CA PRO A 131 -4.63 -25.17 19.86
C PRO A 131 -3.80 -23.91 20.12
N PRO A 132 -4.42 -22.74 20.30
CA PRO A 132 -3.71 -21.54 20.72
C PRO A 132 -3.27 -21.65 22.17
N VAL A 133 -2.26 -20.88 22.57
CA VAL A 133 -1.78 -20.88 23.94
C VAL A 133 -2.67 -20.00 24.81
N THR A 134 -3.25 -20.61 25.86
CA THR A 134 -4.13 -19.91 26.82
C THR A 134 -3.48 -19.71 28.19
N SER A 135 -2.39 -20.40 28.48
CA SER A 135 -1.67 -20.33 29.75
C SER A 135 -0.24 -20.85 29.67
N GLY A 136 0.56 -20.57 30.68
CA GLY A 136 1.93 -21.09 30.80
C GLY A 136 2.95 -20.34 29.95
N LEU A 137 2.63 -19.17 29.41
CA LEU A 137 3.61 -18.20 28.93
C LEU A 137 4.22 -17.46 30.12
N PRO A 138 5.48 -17.01 30.05
CA PRO A 138 6.15 -16.35 31.18
C PRO A 138 5.50 -15.00 31.55
N CYS A 139 4.95 -14.27 30.60
CA CYS A 139 4.13 -13.07 30.72
C CYS A 139 3.43 -12.80 29.38
N GLY A 140 2.96 -11.59 29.12
CA GLY A 140 2.29 -11.20 27.89
C GLY A 140 0.96 -10.50 28.13
N ASN A 141 0.45 -9.86 27.08
CA ASN A 141 -0.82 -9.12 27.11
C ASN A 141 -1.83 -9.59 26.05
N ILE A 142 -1.52 -10.69 25.32
CA ILE A 142 -2.38 -11.31 24.33
C ILE A 142 -2.79 -12.70 24.85
N SER A 143 -4.12 -12.95 24.93
CA SER A 143 -4.66 -14.24 25.36
C SER A 143 -6.03 -14.47 24.70
N PRO A 144 -6.26 -15.63 24.05
CA PRO A 144 -5.23 -16.60 23.70
C PRO A 144 -4.15 -16.00 22.82
N ALA A 145 -2.97 -16.64 22.75
CA ALA A 145 -1.89 -16.29 21.83
C ALA A 145 -1.80 -17.37 20.73
N GLY A 146 -1.85 -16.96 19.48
CA GLY A 146 -1.90 -17.84 18.32
C GLY A 146 -1.25 -17.25 17.09
N ILE A 147 -2.04 -16.80 16.11
CA ILE A 147 -1.57 -16.08 14.91
C ILE A 147 -1.77 -14.59 15.15
N THR A 148 -0.70 -13.88 15.48
CA THR A 148 -0.75 -12.45 15.84
C THR A 148 -0.34 -11.54 14.69
N GLY A 149 0.78 -11.82 14.03
CA GLY A 149 1.31 -10.99 12.94
C GLY A 149 0.54 -11.16 11.63
N THR A 150 0.59 -10.11 10.82
CA THR A 150 -0.05 -10.12 9.50
C THR A 150 0.63 -11.11 8.55
N PRO A 151 -0.13 -12.01 7.93
CA PRO A 151 0.38 -12.94 6.92
C PRO A 151 0.95 -12.25 5.69
N VAL A 152 1.66 -13.03 4.84
CA VAL A 152 2.09 -12.59 3.52
C VAL A 152 1.67 -13.60 2.46
N VAL A 153 1.32 -13.12 1.25
CA VAL A 153 0.93 -13.97 0.11
C VAL A 153 1.92 -13.81 -1.03
N ASP A 154 2.41 -14.96 -1.53
CA ASP A 154 3.05 -15.03 -2.84
C ASP A 154 1.99 -15.29 -3.91
N LEU A 155 1.73 -14.30 -4.75
CA LEU A 155 0.74 -14.40 -5.82
C LEU A 155 1.18 -15.38 -6.92
N ALA A 156 2.48 -15.55 -7.13
CA ALA A 156 3.00 -16.42 -8.19
C ALA A 156 2.74 -17.90 -7.90
N SER A 157 3.00 -18.33 -6.67
CA SER A 157 2.72 -19.69 -6.21
C SER A 157 1.33 -19.86 -5.59
N ARG A 158 0.55 -18.78 -5.43
CA ARG A 158 -0.73 -18.77 -4.73
C ARG A 158 -0.61 -19.32 -3.30
N SER A 159 0.46 -18.94 -2.59
CA SER A 159 0.77 -19.44 -1.25
C SER A 159 0.62 -18.33 -0.21
N LEU A 160 -0.14 -18.62 0.85
CA LEU A 160 -0.30 -17.81 2.05
C LEU A 160 0.70 -18.30 3.10
N PHE A 161 1.43 -17.38 3.75
CA PHE A 161 2.37 -17.70 4.83
C PHE A 161 2.01 -16.93 6.09
N PHE A 162 2.08 -17.60 7.25
CA PHE A 162 1.86 -17.01 8.57
C PHE A 162 2.63 -17.80 9.64
N ASP A 163 2.90 -17.18 10.77
CA ASP A 163 3.39 -17.85 11.98
C ASP A 163 2.22 -18.18 12.91
N ALA A 164 2.27 -19.31 13.60
CA ALA A 164 1.28 -19.72 14.59
C ALA A 164 1.97 -20.24 15.84
N LEU A 165 1.65 -19.68 17.00
CA LEU A 165 2.04 -20.22 18.29
C LEU A 165 1.04 -21.30 18.69
N ILE A 166 1.53 -22.53 18.87
CA ILE A 166 0.71 -23.72 19.17
C ILE A 166 1.01 -24.25 20.57
N ASP A 167 -0.04 -24.50 21.34
CA ASP A 167 0.02 -25.13 22.66
C ASP A 167 0.31 -26.62 22.56
N GLY A 168 0.93 -27.18 23.60
CA GLY A 168 1.28 -28.60 23.69
C GLY A 168 2.19 -28.84 24.87
N PRO A 169 2.77 -30.06 25.00
CA PRO A 169 3.80 -30.36 26.01
C PRO A 169 4.96 -29.37 25.98
N THR A 170 5.30 -28.89 24.77
CA THR A 170 6.21 -27.76 24.51
C THR A 170 5.49 -26.82 23.59
N LYS A 171 5.40 -25.55 23.99
CA LYS A 171 4.85 -24.49 23.12
C LYS A 171 5.78 -24.23 21.95
N LYS A 172 5.24 -24.10 20.73
CA LYS A 172 6.04 -23.99 19.52
C LYS A 172 5.47 -22.98 18.55
N HIS A 173 6.36 -22.19 17.95
CA HIS A 173 6.09 -21.43 16.75
C HIS A 173 6.25 -22.31 15.52
N PHE A 174 5.25 -22.29 14.66
CA PHE A 174 5.27 -22.94 13.35
C PHE A 174 4.99 -21.92 12.26
N ILE A 175 5.89 -21.85 11.28
CA ILE A 175 5.61 -21.07 10.07
C ILE A 175 4.88 -21.98 9.08
N TYR A 176 3.65 -21.62 8.74
CA TYR A 176 2.78 -22.35 7.81
C TYR A 176 2.88 -21.80 6.39
N SER A 177 2.60 -22.68 5.42
CA SER A 177 2.26 -22.30 4.06
C SER A 177 0.97 -23.02 3.65
N LEU A 178 -0.04 -22.24 3.24
CA LEU A 178 -1.30 -22.77 2.70
C LEU A 178 -1.48 -22.31 1.25
N ASN A 179 -2.11 -23.16 0.44
CA ASN A 179 -2.65 -22.70 -0.84
C ASN A 179 -3.77 -21.68 -0.55
N VAL A 180 -3.64 -20.45 -1.05
CA VAL A 180 -4.55 -19.34 -0.72
C VAL A 180 -5.96 -19.54 -1.28
N ASP A 181 -6.12 -20.35 -2.33
CA ASP A 181 -7.42 -20.60 -2.95
C ASP A 181 -8.22 -21.70 -2.24
N THR A 182 -7.53 -22.65 -1.58
CA THR A 182 -8.17 -23.84 -1.00
C THR A 182 -8.00 -23.98 0.50
N GLY A 183 -7.05 -23.27 1.10
CA GLY A 183 -6.65 -23.44 2.50
C GLY A 183 -5.84 -24.72 2.78
N ALA A 184 -5.53 -25.53 1.76
CA ALA A 184 -4.74 -26.74 1.92
C ALA A 184 -3.28 -26.41 2.29
N THR A 185 -2.71 -27.18 3.21
CA THR A 185 -1.29 -27.04 3.58
C THR A 185 -0.40 -27.43 2.40
N ASN A 186 0.56 -26.60 2.05
CA ASN A 186 1.51 -26.87 0.99
C ASN A 186 2.49 -27.99 1.40
N PRO A 187 3.02 -28.77 0.44
CA PRO A 187 4.02 -29.81 0.73
C PRO A 187 5.25 -29.28 1.48
N ASN A 188 5.75 -30.06 2.43
CA ASN A 188 6.90 -29.79 3.30
C ASN A 188 6.69 -28.63 4.31
N TRP A 189 5.48 -28.18 4.51
CA TRP A 189 5.08 -27.23 5.57
C TRP A 189 4.21 -27.92 6.62
N PRO A 190 4.15 -27.45 7.86
CA PRO A 190 4.79 -26.24 8.40
C PRO A 190 6.26 -26.46 8.80
N VAL A 191 6.99 -25.36 9.03
CA VAL A 191 8.34 -25.34 9.59
C VAL A 191 8.29 -25.13 11.10
N ASP A 192 8.84 -26.06 11.88
CA ASP A 192 9.02 -25.94 13.34
C ASP A 192 10.21 -25.02 13.61
N VAL A 193 9.95 -23.77 14.01
CA VAL A 193 10.98 -22.75 14.24
C VAL A 193 11.89 -23.16 15.39
N ASN A 194 11.31 -23.76 16.45
CA ASN A 194 12.08 -24.19 17.62
C ASN A 194 13.09 -25.32 17.30
N ALA A 195 12.78 -26.14 16.29
CA ALA A 195 13.65 -27.24 15.87
C ALA A 195 14.71 -26.83 14.82
N THR A 196 14.48 -25.72 14.11
CA THR A 196 15.26 -25.37 12.90
C THR A 196 16.07 -24.08 13.02
N ALA A 197 15.56 -23.07 13.75
CA ALA A 197 16.23 -21.77 13.83
C ALA A 197 17.35 -21.77 14.87
N THR A 198 18.56 -21.49 14.41
CA THR A 198 19.74 -21.33 15.24
C THR A 198 20.59 -20.18 14.75
N TYR A 199 21.26 -19.47 15.66
CA TYR A 199 22.19 -18.40 15.34
C TYR A 199 23.38 -18.40 16.28
N ASN A 200 24.61 -18.53 15.75
CA ASN A 200 25.85 -18.57 16.51
C ASN A 200 25.84 -19.57 17.70
N GLY A 201 25.23 -20.74 17.48
CA GLY A 201 25.10 -21.78 18.52
C GLY A 201 23.96 -21.57 19.51
N MET A 202 23.22 -20.48 19.43
CA MET A 202 22.00 -20.22 20.20
C MET A 202 20.80 -20.82 19.46
N ALA A 203 20.00 -21.64 20.16
CA ALA A 203 18.77 -22.18 19.63
C ALA A 203 17.58 -21.25 19.91
N PHE A 204 16.64 -21.17 18.97
CA PHE A 204 15.37 -20.47 19.18
C PHE A 204 14.56 -21.14 20.27
N SER A 205 13.90 -20.35 21.12
CA SER A 205 13.04 -20.84 22.20
C SER A 205 11.64 -20.24 22.11
N SER A 206 10.70 -20.98 21.56
CA SER A 206 9.30 -20.53 21.42
C SER A 206 8.64 -20.09 22.72
N LEU A 207 9.05 -20.67 23.86
CA LEU A 207 8.49 -20.30 25.16
C LEU A 207 8.81 -18.85 25.57
N ALA A 208 9.96 -18.32 25.11
CA ALA A 208 10.40 -16.97 25.45
C ALA A 208 10.12 -15.94 24.35
N GLN A 209 9.67 -16.39 23.16
CA GLN A 209 9.52 -15.55 21.99
C GLN A 209 8.03 -15.32 21.66
N GLU A 210 7.71 -14.11 21.27
CA GLU A 210 6.42 -13.71 20.71
C GLU A 210 6.59 -13.20 19.28
N GLU A 211 5.73 -13.63 18.38
CA GLU A 211 5.60 -13.11 17.03
C GLU A 211 4.40 -12.15 17.00
N ARG A 212 4.58 -10.91 16.52
CA ARG A 212 3.47 -9.98 16.32
C ARG A 212 3.66 -9.07 15.11
N GLY A 213 4.79 -9.15 14.45
CA GLY A 213 5.14 -8.31 13.32
C GLY A 213 4.62 -8.86 11.99
N GLY A 214 4.15 -7.98 11.10
CA GLY A 214 3.81 -8.39 9.74
C GLY A 214 4.95 -9.13 9.05
N LEU A 215 4.67 -10.32 8.48
CA LEU A 215 5.62 -11.11 7.72
C LEU A 215 6.01 -10.37 6.43
N ALA A 216 7.21 -10.65 5.93
CA ALA A 216 7.66 -10.15 4.63
C ALA A 216 8.04 -11.30 3.70
N LEU A 217 7.80 -11.12 2.40
CA LEU A 217 8.31 -12.01 1.35
C LEU A 217 9.23 -11.21 0.45
N VAL A 218 10.51 -11.57 0.46
CA VAL A 218 11.54 -10.89 -0.33
C VAL A 218 12.42 -11.94 -1.01
N ASN A 219 12.54 -11.85 -2.33
CA ASN A 219 13.36 -12.75 -3.15
C ASN A 219 13.09 -14.26 -2.91
N GLY A 220 11.81 -14.63 -2.71
CA GLY A 220 11.40 -16.01 -2.48
C GLY A 220 11.74 -16.55 -1.10
N ILE A 221 11.99 -15.67 -0.12
CA ILE A 221 12.20 -16.02 1.29
C ILE A 221 11.15 -15.31 2.13
N VAL A 222 10.44 -16.06 2.96
CA VAL A 222 9.52 -15.52 3.98
C VAL A 222 10.35 -15.15 5.21
N TYR A 223 10.18 -13.93 5.71
CA TYR A 223 10.84 -13.43 6.91
C TYR A 223 9.85 -13.19 8.02
N VAL A 224 10.15 -13.70 9.19
CA VAL A 224 9.36 -13.56 10.43
C VAL A 224 10.26 -12.97 11.50
N SER A 225 9.77 -11.93 12.18
CA SER A 225 10.46 -11.29 13.29
C SER A 225 9.86 -11.68 14.63
N TYR A 226 10.71 -11.85 15.66
CA TYR A 226 10.26 -12.22 16.98
C TYR A 226 10.85 -11.30 18.06
N SER A 227 10.13 -11.21 19.16
CA SER A 227 10.51 -10.46 20.36
C SER A 227 10.25 -11.28 21.63
N GLY A 228 10.46 -10.68 22.79
CA GLY A 228 9.87 -11.17 24.05
C GLY A 228 8.41 -10.81 24.17
N TYR A 229 7.73 -11.45 25.11
CA TYR A 229 6.37 -11.08 25.53
C TYR A 229 6.35 -9.73 26.25
N ALA A 230 5.22 -9.03 26.19
CA ALA A 230 5.03 -7.82 26.96
C ALA A 230 5.29 -8.07 28.47
N GLY A 231 6.23 -7.30 29.04
CA GLY A 231 6.74 -7.51 30.40
C GLY A 231 8.14 -8.12 30.45
N ASP A 232 8.80 -8.35 29.30
CA ASP A 232 10.23 -8.72 29.16
C ASP A 232 10.64 -9.94 29.97
N CYS A 233 9.81 -10.98 29.95
CA CYS A 233 10.00 -12.17 30.74
C CYS A 233 10.76 -13.27 29.99
N GLY A 234 11.66 -13.94 30.69
CA GLY A 234 12.45 -15.03 30.14
C GLY A 234 13.71 -14.57 29.42
N LEU A 235 14.42 -15.54 28.85
CA LEU A 235 15.66 -15.29 28.09
C LEU A 235 15.31 -15.19 26.60
N TYR A 236 14.68 -14.10 26.21
CA TYR A 236 14.35 -13.86 24.81
C TYR A 236 15.44 -13.08 24.08
N HIS A 237 15.37 -13.10 22.77
CA HIS A 237 16.21 -12.31 21.87
C HIS A 237 15.35 -11.73 20.75
N GLY A 238 15.78 -10.65 20.11
CA GLY A 238 15.24 -10.24 18.83
C GLY A 238 15.69 -11.21 17.76
N TRP A 239 14.76 -11.88 17.08
CA TRP A 239 15.07 -12.79 15.97
C TRP A 239 14.50 -12.30 14.66
N VAL A 240 15.19 -12.64 13.58
CA VAL A 240 14.63 -12.70 12.23
C VAL A 240 14.90 -14.09 11.67
N VAL A 241 13.84 -14.82 11.33
CA VAL A 241 13.89 -16.14 10.73
C VAL A 241 13.49 -16.04 9.27
N GLY A 242 14.31 -16.60 8.38
CA GLY A 242 14.07 -16.62 6.93
C GLY A 242 13.86 -18.03 6.41
N VAL A 243 12.72 -18.28 5.74
CA VAL A 243 12.37 -19.60 5.18
C VAL A 243 12.18 -19.50 3.67
N PRO A 244 13.08 -20.11 2.85
CA PRO A 244 12.88 -20.15 1.39
C PRO A 244 11.61 -20.92 1.00
N ILE A 245 10.75 -20.31 0.20
CA ILE A 245 9.44 -20.88 -0.16
C ILE A 245 9.56 -22.19 -0.97
N ASN A 246 10.61 -22.35 -1.73
CA ASN A 246 10.88 -23.53 -2.55
C ASN A 246 11.71 -24.63 -1.85
N ASN A 247 12.27 -24.32 -0.67
CA ASN A 247 13.04 -25.28 0.14
C ASN A 247 12.91 -24.93 1.63
N PRO A 248 11.75 -25.21 2.27
CA PRO A 248 11.48 -24.78 3.64
C PRO A 248 12.33 -25.46 4.71
N SER A 249 13.09 -26.50 4.36
CA SER A 249 14.08 -27.10 5.28
C SER A 249 15.36 -26.29 5.42
N ASN A 250 15.64 -25.32 4.53
CA ASN A 250 16.84 -24.48 4.56
C ASN A 250 16.56 -23.17 5.32
N VAL A 251 16.32 -23.27 6.61
CA VAL A 251 16.01 -22.13 7.47
C VAL A 251 17.27 -21.33 7.77
N GLY A 252 17.24 -20.03 7.49
CA GLY A 252 18.24 -19.05 7.94
C GLY A 252 17.73 -18.28 9.15
N ALA A 253 18.62 -17.85 10.04
CA ALA A 253 18.23 -17.05 11.19
C ALA A 253 19.32 -16.06 11.58
N TRP A 254 18.88 -14.93 12.13
CA TRP A 254 19.70 -13.96 12.84
C TRP A 254 19.06 -13.64 14.19
N ALA A 255 19.90 -13.37 15.21
CA ALA A 255 19.39 -12.91 16.49
C ALA A 255 20.32 -11.89 17.15
N THR A 256 19.77 -11.06 18.06
CA THR A 256 20.58 -10.20 18.93
C THR A 256 21.50 -11.05 19.80
N THR A 257 22.72 -10.57 20.02
CA THR A 257 23.70 -11.31 20.82
C THR A 257 23.41 -11.25 22.31
N ALA A 258 22.91 -10.10 22.80
CA ALA A 258 22.43 -9.96 24.16
C ALA A 258 21.00 -10.52 24.31
N ILE A 259 20.62 -10.85 25.54
CA ILE A 259 19.23 -11.04 25.92
C ILE A 259 18.47 -9.73 25.66
N GLY A 260 17.24 -9.81 25.17
CA GLY A 260 16.48 -8.64 24.77
C GLY A 260 16.68 -8.28 23.29
N GLY A 261 16.59 -7.00 22.96
CA GLY A 261 16.64 -6.52 21.58
C GLY A 261 15.48 -6.99 20.73
N GLY A 262 14.30 -7.18 21.33
CA GLY A 262 13.09 -7.67 20.67
C GLY A 262 12.69 -6.84 19.46
N ILE A 263 12.21 -7.50 18.39
CA ILE A 263 11.64 -6.85 17.20
C ILE A 263 10.13 -6.98 17.32
N TRP A 264 9.51 -6.02 18.01
CA TRP A 264 8.12 -6.13 18.45
C TRP A 264 7.16 -5.14 17.84
N GLY A 265 7.62 -4.23 16.99
CA GLY A 265 6.76 -3.32 16.23
C GLY A 265 5.84 -4.09 15.27
N HIS A 266 4.56 -3.73 15.22
CA HIS A 266 3.52 -4.49 14.50
C HIS A 266 3.72 -4.53 12.98
N GLY A 267 4.32 -3.50 12.37
CA GLY A 267 4.66 -3.50 10.96
C GLY A 267 5.70 -4.57 10.55
N GLY A 268 6.41 -5.17 11.53
CA GLY A 268 7.35 -6.27 11.30
C GLY A 268 8.54 -5.89 10.44
N VAL A 269 8.82 -6.72 9.43
CA VAL A 269 9.99 -6.58 8.56
C VAL A 269 9.68 -5.70 7.36
N ALA A 270 10.36 -4.56 7.21
CA ALA A 270 10.30 -3.73 6.00
C ALA A 270 11.38 -4.16 4.99
N SER A 271 11.19 -3.85 3.70
CA SER A 271 12.16 -4.15 2.66
C SER A 271 12.18 -3.13 1.53
N ASP A 272 13.36 -2.93 0.95
CA ASP A 272 13.56 -2.17 -0.29
C ASP A 272 13.53 -3.05 -1.56
N GLY A 273 13.11 -4.31 -1.41
CA GLY A 273 13.09 -5.33 -2.47
C GLY A 273 14.40 -6.15 -2.54
N THR A 274 15.42 -5.78 -1.78
CA THR A 274 16.73 -6.47 -1.74
C THR A 274 17.11 -6.80 -0.31
N ASN A 275 17.09 -5.81 0.56
CA ASN A 275 17.45 -5.92 1.98
C ASN A 275 16.21 -5.83 2.86
N MET A 276 16.31 -6.40 4.04
CA MET A 276 15.31 -6.27 5.10
C MET A 276 15.79 -5.24 6.12
N PHE A 277 14.82 -4.51 6.69
CA PHE A 277 15.03 -3.52 7.74
C PHE A 277 14.15 -3.84 8.93
N VAL A 278 14.75 -3.90 10.10
CA VAL A 278 14.05 -4.11 11.38
C VAL A 278 14.56 -3.13 12.42
N VAL A 279 13.76 -2.92 13.46
CA VAL A 279 14.16 -2.09 14.60
C VAL A 279 14.12 -2.94 15.87
N THR A 280 15.20 -2.90 16.65
CA THR A 280 15.35 -3.65 17.89
C THR A 280 15.07 -2.74 19.09
N GLY A 281 14.54 -3.31 20.16
CA GLY A 281 14.37 -2.66 21.44
C GLY A 281 15.53 -2.87 22.39
N ASN A 282 15.28 -2.64 23.69
CA ASN A 282 16.26 -2.70 24.76
C ASN A 282 16.89 -4.10 24.94
N THR A 283 18.15 -4.11 25.36
CA THR A 283 18.93 -5.31 25.67
C THR A 283 19.31 -5.33 27.15
N PHE A 284 19.65 -6.53 27.65
CA PHE A 284 19.94 -6.73 29.07
C PHE A 284 21.34 -7.32 29.26
N ASN A 285 21.97 -6.98 30.40
CA ASN A 285 23.25 -7.54 30.82
C ASN A 285 24.42 -7.29 29.85
N THR A 286 24.41 -6.19 29.13
CA THR A 286 25.41 -5.85 28.09
C THR A 286 26.72 -5.32 28.66
N ALA A 287 26.77 -4.99 29.97
CA ALA A 287 27.93 -4.33 30.61
C ALA A 287 28.38 -3.04 29.89
N GLY A 288 27.44 -2.33 29.25
CA GLY A 288 27.70 -1.10 28.50
C GLY A 288 28.24 -1.31 27.08
N ASN A 289 28.30 -2.54 26.59
CA ASN A 289 28.68 -2.83 25.19
C ASN A 289 27.41 -2.90 24.32
N TRP A 290 27.45 -2.30 23.15
CA TRP A 290 26.35 -2.46 22.20
C TRP A 290 26.33 -3.87 21.63
N MET A 291 25.21 -4.57 21.74
CA MET A 291 25.04 -5.96 21.39
C MET A 291 23.78 -6.20 20.53
N GLY A 292 23.37 -5.18 19.74
CA GLY A 292 22.28 -5.28 18.77
C GLY A 292 20.95 -4.69 19.21
N GLY A 293 20.86 -4.12 20.41
CA GLY A 293 19.67 -3.41 20.89
C GLY A 293 19.63 -1.95 20.45
N GLU A 294 18.46 -1.32 20.58
CA GLU A 294 18.19 0.09 20.27
C GLU A 294 18.71 0.50 18.87
N ALA A 295 18.41 -0.30 17.85
CA ALA A 295 19.01 -0.12 16.56
C ALA A 295 18.06 -0.35 15.39
N ILE A 296 18.29 0.39 14.29
CA ILE A 296 17.83 0.02 12.96
C ILE A 296 18.89 -0.94 12.37
N LEU A 297 18.46 -2.11 11.93
CA LEU A 297 19.33 -3.11 11.30
C LEU A 297 18.94 -3.33 9.85
N ARG A 298 19.93 -3.45 8.96
CA ARG A 298 19.78 -3.90 7.59
C ARG A 298 20.33 -5.31 7.46
N LEU A 299 19.47 -6.23 7.03
CA LEU A 299 19.82 -7.63 6.81
C LEU A 299 19.79 -7.93 5.31
N GLN A 300 20.77 -8.67 4.85
CA GLN A 300 20.80 -9.25 3.51
C GLN A 300 19.95 -10.53 3.46
N ALA A 301 19.70 -11.04 2.24
CA ALA A 301 18.95 -12.27 2.06
C ALA A 301 19.52 -13.43 2.87
N GLY A 302 18.64 -14.17 3.56
CA GLY A 302 19.01 -15.36 4.30
C GLY A 302 19.07 -15.35 5.83
N PRO A 303 18.52 -14.45 6.58
CA PRO A 303 18.74 -13.06 7.00
C PRO A 303 20.18 -12.87 7.54
N ILE A 304 21.04 -12.34 6.71
CA ILE A 304 22.47 -12.19 7.03
C ILE A 304 22.75 -10.76 7.53
N PHE A 305 23.31 -10.65 8.72
CA PHE A 305 23.83 -9.40 9.29
C PHE A 305 25.35 -9.37 9.18
N THR A 306 25.91 -8.35 8.52
CA THR A 306 27.36 -8.29 8.31
C THR A 306 28.12 -7.73 9.51
N GLY A 307 27.43 -7.03 10.42
CA GLY A 307 28.06 -6.32 11.54
C GLY A 307 28.83 -5.06 11.13
N GLN A 308 28.82 -4.70 9.84
CA GLN A 308 29.49 -3.48 9.37
C GLN A 308 28.66 -2.24 9.74
N PRO A 309 29.30 -1.10 10.03
CA PRO A 309 28.58 0.14 10.35
C PRO A 309 27.58 0.59 9.28
N THR A 310 27.75 0.16 8.03
CA THR A 310 26.79 0.40 6.95
C THR A 310 25.47 -0.35 7.13
N ASP A 311 25.43 -1.38 7.96
CA ASP A 311 24.30 -2.30 8.11
C ASP A 311 23.56 -2.16 9.44
N TYR A 312 23.98 -1.24 10.30
CA TYR A 312 23.22 -0.85 11.49
C TYR A 312 23.34 0.63 11.79
N TRP A 313 22.37 1.15 12.48
CA TRP A 313 22.41 2.43 13.14
C TRP A 313 21.84 2.29 14.56
N ALA A 314 22.56 2.81 15.54
CA ALA A 314 22.05 3.05 16.89
C ALA A 314 22.36 4.49 17.28
N PRO A 315 21.46 5.17 18.01
CA PRO A 315 21.71 6.54 18.46
C PRO A 315 22.88 6.56 19.45
N THR A 316 23.60 7.65 19.51
CA THR A 316 24.75 7.79 20.41
C THR A 316 24.41 7.64 21.91
N ASN A 317 23.14 7.87 22.27
CA ASN A 317 22.60 7.69 23.61
C ASN A 317 21.85 6.34 23.78
N TRP A 318 22.11 5.34 22.93
CA TRP A 318 21.43 4.05 22.95
C TRP A 318 21.42 3.40 24.35
N LEU A 319 22.52 3.54 25.11
CA LEU A 319 22.60 2.97 26.46
C LEU A 319 21.62 3.61 27.44
N ASN A 320 21.30 4.91 27.24
CA ASN A 320 20.28 5.58 28.05
C ASN A 320 18.88 5.10 27.67
N LEU A 321 18.64 4.85 26.37
CA LEU A 321 17.38 4.27 25.89
C LEU A 321 17.21 2.87 26.45
N ASP A 322 18.24 2.04 26.31
CA ASP A 322 18.31 0.65 26.79
C ASP A 322 18.02 0.54 28.30
N SER A 323 18.68 1.36 29.12
CA SER A 323 18.49 1.36 30.57
C SER A 323 17.18 1.99 31.04
N GLY A 324 16.57 2.84 30.22
CA GLY A 324 15.35 3.57 30.52
C GLY A 324 14.07 2.91 30.01
N ASP A 325 14.14 1.72 29.39
CA ASP A 325 13.01 1.09 28.67
C ASP A 325 12.37 2.06 27.67
N LEU A 326 13.21 2.79 26.93
CA LEU A 326 12.78 3.78 25.94
C LEU A 326 12.96 3.24 24.52
N ASP A 327 12.64 1.96 24.32
CA ASP A 327 12.84 1.22 23.07
C ASP A 327 12.73 2.07 21.79
N LEU A 328 13.78 2.06 20.99
CA LEU A 328 13.71 2.53 19.60
C LEU A 328 12.75 1.64 18.78
N GLY A 329 12.70 0.34 19.12
CA GLY A 329 11.87 -0.66 18.46
C GLY A 329 10.37 -0.59 18.75
N GLY A 330 9.89 0.48 19.35
CA GLY A 330 8.46 0.64 19.64
C GLY A 330 7.57 0.67 18.42
N VAL A 331 8.10 1.12 17.28
CA VAL A 331 7.46 1.13 15.95
C VAL A 331 8.41 0.49 14.94
N SER A 332 7.88 -0.30 14.02
CA SER A 332 8.67 -0.95 12.98
C SER A 332 9.36 0.05 12.05
N ALA A 333 10.42 -0.38 11.39
CA ALA A 333 11.04 0.40 10.35
C ALA A 333 10.03 0.69 9.22
N THR A 334 10.00 1.94 8.77
CA THR A 334 9.23 2.35 7.58
C THR A 334 10.18 3.03 6.59
N LEU A 335 10.13 2.61 5.33
CA LEU A 335 11.01 3.21 4.32
C LEU A 335 10.36 4.47 3.74
N ILE A 336 11.14 5.55 3.71
CA ILE A 336 10.69 6.83 3.19
C ILE A 336 11.64 7.34 2.11
N ASN A 337 11.07 7.75 0.98
CA ASN A 337 11.81 8.41 -0.09
C ASN A 337 11.45 9.90 -0.09
N VAL A 338 12.46 10.77 -0.11
CA VAL A 338 12.29 12.23 -0.08
C VAL A 338 12.94 12.82 -1.33
N PRO A 339 12.22 12.90 -2.46
CA PRO A 339 12.78 13.46 -3.69
C PRO A 339 13.32 14.88 -3.47
N GLY A 340 14.55 15.12 -3.93
CA GLY A 340 15.24 16.39 -3.75
C GLY A 340 16.02 16.56 -2.45
N ALA A 341 15.88 15.65 -1.48
CA ALA A 341 16.74 15.61 -0.30
C ALA A 341 18.07 14.89 -0.57
N THR A 342 19.07 15.16 0.27
CA THR A 342 20.33 14.41 0.30
C THR A 342 20.66 14.04 1.74
N PRO A 343 20.66 12.72 2.09
CA PRO A 343 20.23 11.59 1.29
C PRO A 343 18.71 11.60 1.04
N SER A 344 18.26 10.99 -0.08
CA SER A 344 16.85 10.93 -0.46
C SER A 344 16.15 9.63 -0.06
N LYS A 345 16.90 8.56 0.17
CA LYS A 345 16.39 7.24 0.58
C LYS A 345 16.69 7.04 2.06
N LEU A 346 15.64 7.03 2.87
CA LEU A 346 15.78 7.01 4.32
C LEU A 346 15.02 5.83 4.94
N VAL A 347 15.40 5.49 6.16
CA VAL A 347 14.63 4.65 7.09
C VAL A 347 14.12 5.56 8.19
N LEU A 348 12.82 5.48 8.48
CA LEU A 348 12.16 6.11 9.61
C LEU A 348 12.04 5.10 10.76
N ALA A 349 12.44 5.50 11.96
CA ALA A 349 12.12 4.83 13.22
C ALA A 349 11.50 5.82 14.19
N LEU A 350 10.59 5.34 15.03
CA LEU A 350 9.87 6.11 16.07
C LEU A 350 10.04 5.40 17.41
N GLY A 351 10.71 6.07 18.35
CA GLY A 351 11.03 5.48 19.66
C GLY A 351 9.99 5.79 20.75
N LYS A 352 9.99 4.97 21.82
CA LYS A 352 9.28 5.28 23.07
C LYS A 352 9.74 6.61 23.69
N ASP A 353 10.93 7.08 23.36
CA ASP A 353 11.50 8.37 23.75
C ASP A 353 10.83 9.58 23.07
N GLN A 354 9.74 9.34 22.34
CA GLN A 354 8.93 10.37 21.65
C GLN A 354 9.61 11.00 20.42
N ASN A 355 10.76 10.46 19.99
CA ASN A 355 11.50 10.98 18.86
C ASN A 355 11.22 10.17 17.57
N ALA A 356 11.28 10.88 16.45
CA ALA A 356 11.46 10.31 15.11
C ALA A 356 12.91 10.43 14.70
N TYR A 357 13.42 9.40 14.05
CA TYR A 357 14.78 9.31 13.55
C TYR A 357 14.75 8.99 12.05
N LEU A 358 15.50 9.76 11.27
CA LEU A 358 15.73 9.50 9.85
C LEU A 358 17.20 9.13 9.64
N VAL A 359 17.42 7.99 9.01
CA VAL A 359 18.76 7.41 8.77
C VAL A 359 18.91 7.10 7.30
N ASP A 360 20.13 7.29 6.73
CA ASP A 360 20.40 6.95 5.33
C ASP A 360 20.27 5.43 5.12
N ARG A 361 19.30 5.02 4.29
CA ARG A 361 19.04 3.61 3.98
C ARG A 361 20.21 2.90 3.32
N ASN A 362 21.05 3.62 2.58
CA ASN A 362 22.19 3.03 1.87
C ASN A 362 23.42 2.87 2.76
N ASN A 363 23.53 3.66 3.83
CA ASN A 363 24.62 3.61 4.80
C ASN A 363 24.08 4.01 6.17
N LEU A 364 23.74 3.04 6.99
CA LEU A 364 23.11 3.30 8.28
C LEU A 364 24.03 4.07 9.23
N GLY A 365 25.36 3.82 9.22
CA GLY A 365 26.36 4.70 9.83
C GLY A 365 26.91 4.23 11.19
N GLY A 366 26.47 3.11 11.74
CA GLY A 366 26.92 2.60 13.04
C GLY A 366 26.34 3.38 14.22
N ILE A 367 27.08 3.52 15.32
CA ILE A 367 26.64 4.30 16.49
C ILE A 367 26.97 5.77 16.24
N THR A 368 26.02 6.52 15.71
CA THR A 368 26.21 7.91 15.25
C THR A 368 24.97 8.75 15.46
N ALA A 369 25.08 10.06 15.23
CA ALA A 369 23.91 10.92 15.11
C ALA A 369 23.09 10.52 13.86
N PRO A 370 21.72 10.61 13.89
CA PRO A 370 20.89 10.37 12.72
C PRO A 370 21.06 11.50 11.68
N ILE A 371 20.59 11.29 10.47
CA ILE A 371 20.50 12.35 9.44
C ILE A 371 19.59 13.48 9.92
N ALA A 372 18.48 13.14 10.56
CA ALA A 372 17.60 14.08 11.25
C ALA A 372 16.88 13.38 12.39
N SER A 373 16.59 14.13 13.46
CA SER A 373 15.68 13.71 14.51
C SER A 373 14.85 14.89 14.99
N ALA A 374 13.68 14.59 15.52
CA ALA A 374 12.80 15.57 16.16
C ALA A 374 11.96 14.89 17.23
N ASN A 375 11.60 15.61 18.30
CA ASN A 375 10.53 15.19 19.16
C ASN A 375 9.20 15.38 18.41
N VAL A 376 8.45 14.28 18.25
CA VAL A 376 7.26 14.22 17.41
C VAL A 376 6.00 13.81 18.17
N SER A 377 6.09 13.66 19.47
CA SER A 377 4.97 13.20 20.27
C SER A 377 5.07 13.72 21.73
N ASN A 378 3.93 13.85 22.37
CA ASN A 378 3.83 14.11 23.81
C ASN A 378 3.58 12.82 24.63
N ALA A 379 3.55 11.68 23.97
CA ALA A 379 3.37 10.35 24.53
C ALA A 379 4.32 9.36 23.87
N THR A 380 4.49 8.19 24.46
CA THR A 380 5.31 7.14 23.88
C THR A 380 4.80 6.71 22.50
N ASN A 381 5.70 6.32 21.60
CA ASN A 381 5.37 5.73 20.30
C ASN A 381 5.64 4.23 20.39
N ARG A 382 4.59 3.43 20.39
CA ARG A 382 4.75 1.97 20.51
C ARG A 382 3.62 1.18 19.86
N GLY A 383 3.99 0.12 19.19
CA GLY A 383 3.11 -0.87 18.61
C GLY A 383 2.47 -0.47 17.30
N THR A 384 2.08 0.78 17.09
CA THR A 384 1.47 1.24 15.83
C THR A 384 2.50 1.38 14.73
N SER A 385 2.12 1.04 13.50
CA SER A 385 2.94 1.28 12.31
C SER A 385 2.77 2.72 11.81
N ALA A 386 3.84 3.30 11.27
CA ALA A 386 3.77 4.59 10.58
C ALA A 386 3.42 4.41 9.10
N VAL A 387 2.85 5.45 8.49
CA VAL A 387 2.68 5.55 7.03
C VAL A 387 3.59 6.63 6.47
N THR A 388 3.99 6.47 5.19
CA THR A 388 4.75 7.49 4.47
C THR A 388 4.11 7.77 3.11
N TYR A 389 3.94 9.04 2.76
CA TYR A 389 3.24 9.42 1.54
C TYR A 389 3.77 10.73 0.94
N HIS A 390 3.37 10.98 -0.30
CA HIS A 390 3.76 12.19 -1.04
C HIS A 390 2.53 12.95 -1.51
N THR A 391 2.52 14.25 -1.26
CA THR A 391 1.56 15.19 -1.84
C THR A 391 2.27 16.25 -2.66
N SER A 392 1.52 17.18 -3.25
CA SER A 392 2.10 18.36 -3.90
C SER A 392 2.87 19.27 -2.94
N GLN A 393 2.62 19.15 -1.62
CA GLN A 393 3.28 19.93 -0.56
C GLN A 393 4.59 19.29 -0.06
N GLY A 394 4.84 18.01 -0.39
CA GLY A 394 6.06 17.32 -0.03
C GLY A 394 5.87 15.89 0.43
N THR A 395 6.89 15.37 1.12
CA THR A 395 6.91 14.03 1.70
C THR A 395 6.52 14.10 3.16
N TYR A 396 5.63 13.20 3.58
CA TYR A 396 5.11 13.12 4.94
C TYR A 396 5.30 11.73 5.53
N PHE A 397 5.26 11.67 6.85
CA PHE A 397 4.92 10.46 7.60
C PHE A 397 3.85 10.81 8.64
N ALA A 398 2.99 9.84 8.93
CA ALA A 398 2.00 9.96 9.99
C ALA A 398 1.96 8.67 10.83
N PHE A 399 1.62 8.79 12.12
CA PHE A 399 1.53 7.69 13.07
C PHE A 399 0.54 8.01 14.18
N HIS A 400 0.13 6.99 14.92
CA HIS A 400 -0.74 7.13 16.08
C HIS A 400 0.07 6.89 17.34
N ASN A 401 0.13 7.87 18.25
CA ASN A 401 0.86 7.75 19.50
C ASN A 401 0.00 7.16 20.63
N ASP A 402 0.61 6.78 21.75
CA ASP A 402 -0.09 6.21 22.91
C ASP A 402 -1.01 7.20 23.65
N GLY A 403 -0.86 8.49 23.39
CA GLY A 403 -1.75 9.53 23.91
C GLY A 403 -3.07 9.66 23.15
N GLY A 404 -3.30 8.83 22.13
CA GLY A 404 -4.51 8.86 21.32
C GLY A 404 -4.53 9.99 20.29
N TRP A 405 -3.36 10.40 19.77
CA TRP A 405 -3.23 11.42 18.73
C TRP A 405 -2.64 10.82 17.46
N VAL A 406 -3.20 11.16 16.31
CA VAL A 406 -2.52 10.98 15.02
C VAL A 406 -1.70 12.22 14.75
N GLU A 407 -0.42 12.01 14.63
CA GLU A 407 0.60 13.02 14.36
C GLU A 407 1.09 12.89 12.94
N ALA A 408 1.21 14.00 12.21
CA ALA A 408 1.79 14.03 10.89
C ALA A 408 2.93 15.06 10.81
N TYR A 409 3.99 14.65 10.17
CA TYR A 409 5.20 15.45 9.99
C TYR A 409 5.62 15.44 8.52
N ARG A 410 6.14 16.57 8.06
CA ARG A 410 6.73 16.71 6.74
C ARG A 410 8.24 16.59 6.82
N VAL A 411 8.83 15.86 5.88
CA VAL A 411 10.28 15.77 5.70
C VAL A 411 10.69 16.69 4.56
N THR A 412 11.59 17.65 4.86
CA THR A 412 12.00 18.65 3.87
C THR A 412 12.91 18.09 2.78
N ALA A 413 12.76 18.56 1.56
CA ALA A 413 13.62 18.23 0.43
C ALA A 413 14.93 19.08 0.45
N THR A 414 15.71 18.97 1.53
CA THR A 414 16.94 19.75 1.78
C THR A 414 18.15 18.83 2.01
N ASN A 415 19.33 19.40 2.16
CA ASN A 415 20.57 18.73 2.48
C ASN A 415 21.16 19.29 3.80
N PRO A 416 21.08 18.55 4.94
CA PRO A 416 20.27 17.35 5.16
C PRO A 416 18.77 17.65 5.23
N PRO A 417 17.88 16.63 5.09
CA PRO A 417 16.45 16.78 5.32
C PRO A 417 16.16 17.10 6.80
N LYS A 418 15.01 17.74 7.06
CA LYS A 418 14.53 18.07 8.40
C LYS A 418 13.12 17.55 8.60
N ILE A 419 12.77 17.22 9.84
CA ILE A 419 11.42 16.84 10.25
C ILE A 419 10.72 18.11 10.75
N VAL A 420 9.54 18.42 10.19
CA VAL A 420 8.76 19.61 10.50
C VAL A 420 7.31 19.19 10.79
N SER A 421 6.73 19.64 11.90
CA SER A 421 5.33 19.39 12.23
C SER A 421 4.40 19.87 11.12
N ALA A 422 3.39 19.07 10.78
CA ALA A 422 2.37 19.41 9.79
C ALA A 422 1.00 19.58 10.44
N TRP A 423 0.46 18.53 11.04
CA TRP A 423 -0.83 18.56 11.72
C TRP A 423 -0.93 17.47 12.78
N SER A 424 -1.88 17.62 13.68
CA SER A 424 -2.18 16.67 14.76
C SER A 424 -3.69 16.65 15.01
N VAL A 425 -4.26 15.47 15.20
CA VAL A 425 -5.70 15.28 15.43
C VAL A 425 -5.93 14.22 16.51
N PRO A 426 -7.01 14.32 17.32
CA PRO A 426 -7.27 13.45 18.46
C PRO A 426 -8.30 12.35 18.16
N PRO A 427 -8.06 11.38 17.30
CA PRO A 427 -8.83 10.14 17.38
C PRO A 427 -8.28 9.35 18.56
N SER A 428 -9.12 8.92 19.45
CA SER A 428 -8.73 8.10 20.60
C SER A 428 -8.32 6.68 20.15
N GLY A 429 -7.60 5.95 21.00
CA GLY A 429 -7.20 4.55 20.74
C GLY A 429 -5.79 4.37 20.19
N ARG A 430 -5.52 3.22 19.59
CA ARG A 430 -4.18 2.77 19.18
C ARG A 430 -4.16 2.03 17.84
N GLY A 431 -4.97 2.43 16.86
CA GLY A 431 -4.94 1.86 15.51
C GLY A 431 -3.77 2.38 14.69
N SER A 432 -3.17 1.54 13.85
CA SER A 432 -2.18 1.98 12.88
C SER A 432 -2.87 2.71 11.71
N PRO A 433 -2.37 3.89 11.28
CA PRO A 433 -2.93 4.61 10.15
C PRO A 433 -2.60 3.94 8.80
N TRP A 434 -3.39 4.26 7.77
CA TRP A 434 -3.10 3.97 6.37
C TRP A 434 -3.55 5.13 5.48
N VAL A 435 -3.17 5.13 4.21
CA VAL A 435 -3.45 6.23 3.29
C VAL A 435 -4.16 5.74 2.04
N THR A 436 -5.22 6.42 1.61
CA THR A 436 -5.78 6.27 0.26
C THR A 436 -5.40 7.45 -0.61
N THR A 437 -5.29 7.19 -1.92
CA THR A 437 -5.10 8.20 -2.95
C THR A 437 -5.77 7.75 -4.24
N THR A 438 -6.20 8.70 -5.06
CA THR A 438 -6.86 8.37 -6.32
C THR A 438 -5.89 7.90 -7.41
N ASP A 439 -4.62 8.30 -7.36
CA ASP A 439 -3.64 8.08 -8.44
C ASP A 439 -2.18 7.99 -7.96
N GLY A 440 -1.96 7.89 -6.64
CA GLY A 440 -0.64 7.90 -6.01
C GLY A 440 -0.05 9.29 -5.75
N LYS A 441 -0.80 10.37 -6.05
CA LYS A 441 -0.33 11.76 -5.92
C LYS A 441 -1.39 12.71 -5.37
N ASN A 442 -2.64 12.50 -5.71
CA ASN A 442 -3.74 13.42 -5.43
C ASN A 442 -4.76 12.78 -4.49
N ASN A 443 -5.55 13.65 -3.82
CA ASN A 443 -6.64 13.23 -2.95
C ASN A 443 -6.20 12.26 -1.85
N MET A 444 -5.08 12.56 -1.21
CA MET A 444 -4.56 11.71 -0.14
C MET A 444 -5.37 11.90 1.13
N ILE A 445 -5.81 10.79 1.71
CA ILE A 445 -6.59 10.73 2.93
C ILE A 445 -5.89 9.79 3.90
N VAL A 446 -5.54 10.27 5.07
CA VAL A 446 -5.02 9.45 6.17
C VAL A 446 -6.21 8.88 6.92
N TRP A 447 -6.26 7.56 7.02
CA TRP A 447 -7.28 6.81 7.73
C TRP A 447 -6.72 6.20 9.01
N VAL A 448 -7.55 6.08 10.03
CA VAL A 448 -7.25 5.37 11.28
C VAL A 448 -8.54 4.86 11.90
N VAL A 449 -8.45 3.76 12.64
CA VAL A 449 -9.52 3.32 13.53
C VAL A 449 -9.13 3.66 14.96
N GLY A 450 -10.04 4.24 15.73
CA GLY A 450 -9.90 4.42 17.17
C GLY A 450 -10.02 3.07 17.86
N THR A 451 -8.97 2.23 17.77
CA THR A 451 -9.00 0.85 18.24
C THR A 451 -8.85 0.75 19.74
N ASP A 452 -9.32 -0.39 20.27
CA ASP A 452 -9.19 -0.85 21.64
C ASP A 452 -9.88 0.06 22.67
N ALA A 453 -11.11 -0.27 22.99
CA ALA A 453 -11.90 0.46 23.98
C ALA A 453 -11.22 0.54 25.37
N ASN A 454 -10.34 -0.42 25.73
CA ASN A 454 -9.62 -0.40 27.00
C ASN A 454 -8.57 0.72 27.07
N TYR A 455 -8.15 1.23 25.92
CA TYR A 455 -7.26 2.38 25.78
C TYR A 455 -7.99 3.64 25.29
N GLY A 456 -9.30 3.71 25.51
CA GLY A 456 -10.12 4.87 25.16
C GLY A 456 -10.50 4.97 23.70
N GLY A 457 -10.27 3.92 22.91
CA GLY A 457 -10.65 3.87 21.49
C GLY A 457 -12.16 3.94 21.31
N ASP A 458 -12.64 4.78 20.40
CA ASP A 458 -14.07 4.93 20.09
C ASP A 458 -14.59 3.86 19.13
N GLN A 459 -13.70 2.97 18.65
CA GLN A 459 -13.97 1.86 17.74
C GLN A 459 -14.62 2.32 16.43
N ARG A 460 -14.24 3.51 15.95
CA ARG A 460 -14.75 4.10 14.71
C ARG A 460 -13.62 4.36 13.73
N LEU A 461 -13.98 4.35 12.46
CA LEU A 461 -13.10 4.75 11.36
C LEU A 461 -13.09 6.27 11.25
N HIS A 462 -11.92 6.88 11.12
CA HIS A 462 -11.71 8.30 10.89
C HIS A 462 -10.87 8.52 9.64
N GLY A 463 -11.17 9.58 8.87
CA GLY A 463 -10.44 9.97 7.67
C GLY A 463 -10.11 11.45 7.68
N TYR A 464 -8.85 11.78 7.39
CA TYR A 464 -8.32 13.14 7.44
C TYR A 464 -7.62 13.50 6.14
N ASP A 465 -7.77 14.75 5.71
CA ASP A 465 -6.96 15.30 4.63
C ASP A 465 -5.47 15.20 4.98
N ALA A 466 -4.68 14.61 4.09
CA ALA A 466 -3.31 14.24 4.38
C ALA A 466 -2.36 15.45 4.50
N ASP A 467 -2.70 16.60 3.91
CA ASP A 467 -1.90 17.82 4.00
C ASP A 467 -2.22 18.67 5.22
N THR A 468 -3.48 18.65 5.68
CA THR A 468 -3.99 19.63 6.66
C THR A 468 -4.53 19.03 7.94
N GLY A 469 -4.81 17.71 7.97
CA GLY A 469 -5.52 17.07 9.07
C GLY A 469 -7.02 17.42 9.16
N ALA A 470 -7.57 18.13 8.17
CA ALA A 470 -9.00 18.44 8.16
C ALA A 470 -9.83 17.16 8.08
N VAL A 471 -10.92 17.10 8.87
CA VAL A 471 -11.77 15.93 8.94
C VAL A 471 -12.52 15.74 7.62
N ILE A 472 -12.36 14.58 6.99
CA ILE A 472 -13.11 14.13 5.83
C ILE A 472 -14.20 13.15 6.25
N TYR A 473 -13.89 12.23 7.17
CA TYR A 473 -14.82 11.24 7.69
C TYR A 473 -14.70 11.16 9.21
N ALA A 474 -15.81 11.36 9.92
CA ALA A 474 -15.85 11.51 11.38
C ALA A 474 -16.55 10.32 12.08
N GLY A 475 -16.24 9.10 11.71
CA GLY A 475 -16.73 7.90 12.41
C GLY A 475 -18.14 7.45 12.06
N GLY A 476 -18.88 8.19 11.23
CA GLY A 476 -20.24 7.84 10.78
C GLY A 476 -21.29 7.83 11.89
N GLY A 477 -22.42 7.16 11.63
CA GLY A 477 -23.55 7.02 12.54
C GLY A 477 -23.49 5.76 13.45
N ALA A 478 -24.65 5.30 13.89
CA ALA A 478 -24.75 4.14 14.78
C ALA A 478 -24.32 2.83 14.10
N ASN A 479 -24.60 2.70 12.79
CA ASN A 479 -24.26 1.50 12.03
C ASN A 479 -22.75 1.35 11.77
N GLU A 480 -22.00 2.45 11.76
CA GLU A 480 -20.57 2.50 11.50
C GLU A 480 -19.71 2.19 12.73
N LEU A 481 -20.34 2.05 13.92
CA LEU A 481 -19.66 1.59 15.12
C LEU A 481 -19.20 0.14 14.94
N MET A 482 -17.92 -0.10 15.14
CA MET A 482 -17.33 -1.43 15.24
C MET A 482 -17.27 -1.89 16.70
N SER A 483 -16.91 -3.14 16.94
CA SER A 483 -16.65 -3.68 18.27
C SER A 483 -15.52 -4.70 18.20
N GLY A 484 -14.79 -4.87 19.31
CA GLY A 484 -13.69 -5.81 19.38
C GLY A 484 -12.48 -5.41 18.54
N THR A 485 -12.33 -4.13 18.22
CA THR A 485 -11.14 -3.64 17.54
C THR A 485 -9.95 -3.70 18.49
N ARG A 486 -8.83 -4.26 18.01
CA ARG A 486 -7.61 -4.44 18.81
C ARG A 486 -6.56 -3.39 18.49
N GLN A 487 -5.77 -3.03 19.51
CA GLN A 487 -4.63 -2.12 19.35
C GLN A 487 -3.71 -2.57 18.20
N TRP A 488 -3.05 -1.62 17.57
CA TRP A 488 -2.06 -1.75 16.48
C TRP A 488 -2.62 -2.16 15.12
N ASN A 489 -3.79 -2.82 15.07
CA ASN A 489 -4.39 -3.27 13.82
C ASN A 489 -4.67 -2.10 12.85
N THR A 490 -4.68 -2.40 11.56
CA THR A 490 -4.88 -1.44 10.48
C THR A 490 -5.91 -1.96 9.47
N GLY A 491 -6.48 -1.05 8.69
CA GLY A 491 -7.40 -1.38 7.60
C GLY A 491 -6.70 -1.57 6.26
N ILE A 492 -7.41 -2.15 5.31
CA ILE A 492 -6.99 -2.26 3.92
C ILE A 492 -8.03 -1.66 2.98
N VAL A 493 -7.58 -1.33 1.76
CA VAL A 493 -8.45 -0.76 0.72
C VAL A 493 -8.39 -1.60 -0.55
N ALA A 494 -9.57 -1.97 -1.05
CA ALA A 494 -9.69 -2.66 -2.33
C ALA A 494 -11.07 -2.40 -2.95
N ARG A 495 -11.12 -2.09 -4.24
CA ARG A 495 -12.36 -1.97 -5.04
C ARG A 495 -13.41 -1.03 -4.43
N GLY A 496 -13.00 0.18 -4.02
CA GLY A 496 -13.89 1.17 -3.44
C GLY A 496 -14.39 0.85 -2.03
N ARG A 497 -13.71 -0.06 -1.33
CA ARG A 497 -14.05 -0.51 0.02
C ARG A 497 -12.88 -0.43 0.96
N ILE A 498 -13.16 -0.18 2.23
CA ILE A 498 -12.24 -0.36 3.36
C ILE A 498 -12.69 -1.61 4.11
N TYR A 499 -11.74 -2.50 4.42
CA TYR A 499 -11.97 -3.65 5.28
C TYR A 499 -11.12 -3.53 6.54
N PHE A 500 -11.73 -3.88 7.68
CA PHE A 500 -11.08 -3.89 8.98
C PHE A 500 -11.47 -5.16 9.73
N ALA A 501 -10.48 -5.94 10.18
CA ALA A 501 -10.72 -7.14 10.96
C ALA A 501 -10.68 -6.82 12.46
N ALA A 502 -11.62 -7.41 13.21
CA ALA A 502 -11.76 -7.27 14.64
C ALA A 502 -12.20 -8.61 15.27
N ASP A 503 -12.34 -8.65 16.58
CA ASP A 503 -12.75 -9.86 17.28
C ASP A 503 -14.07 -10.41 16.72
N ASN A 504 -14.01 -11.65 16.26
CA ASN A 504 -15.14 -12.40 15.72
C ASN A 504 -15.81 -11.78 14.49
N LYS A 505 -15.22 -10.75 13.87
CA LYS A 505 -15.85 -10.02 12.78
C LYS A 505 -14.86 -9.34 11.82
N VAL A 506 -15.24 -9.30 10.54
CA VAL A 506 -14.63 -8.44 9.55
C VAL A 506 -15.65 -7.39 9.14
N TYR A 507 -15.28 -6.13 9.26
CA TYR A 507 -16.10 -4.97 8.90
C TYR A 507 -15.76 -4.51 7.49
N ALA A 508 -16.77 -4.19 6.69
CA ALA A 508 -16.61 -3.64 5.36
C ALA A 508 -17.29 -2.26 5.28
N PHE A 509 -16.57 -1.27 4.80
CA PHE A 509 -17.12 0.05 4.47
C PHE A 509 -17.06 0.24 2.96
N LYS A 510 -18.05 0.88 2.38
CA LYS A 510 -18.11 1.15 0.94
C LYS A 510 -18.33 2.63 0.66
N LEU A 511 -17.73 3.07 -0.41
CA LEU A 511 -18.03 4.39 -0.98
C LEU A 511 -19.49 4.44 -1.41
N PRO A 512 -20.12 5.62 -1.37
CA PRO A 512 -21.47 5.78 -1.94
C PRO A 512 -21.45 5.34 -3.41
N THR A 513 -22.45 4.59 -3.81
CA THR A 513 -22.64 4.29 -5.23
C THR A 513 -22.75 5.66 -5.94
N PRO A 514 -21.94 5.93 -6.98
CA PRO A 514 -22.13 7.14 -7.74
C PRO A 514 -23.61 7.21 -8.11
N THR A 515 -24.34 8.21 -7.60
CA THR A 515 -25.69 8.46 -8.08
C THR A 515 -25.53 8.59 -9.59
N PRO A 516 -26.14 7.73 -10.41
CA PRO A 516 -26.06 7.93 -11.84
C PRO A 516 -26.50 9.36 -12.06
N THR A 517 -25.58 10.19 -12.56
CA THR A 517 -25.99 11.49 -13.08
C THR A 517 -27.20 11.17 -13.91
N PRO A 518 -28.39 11.70 -13.61
CA PRO A 518 -29.57 11.31 -14.34
C PRO A 518 -29.19 11.41 -15.82
N THR A 519 -29.13 10.25 -16.46
CA THR A 519 -29.00 10.22 -17.92
C THR A 519 -30.10 11.12 -18.36
N PRO A 520 -29.83 12.27 -19.02
CA PRO A 520 -30.91 13.14 -19.44
C PRO A 520 -31.88 12.22 -20.18
N THR A 521 -33.05 12.01 -19.59
CA THR A 521 -34.11 11.22 -20.20
C THR A 521 -34.21 11.79 -21.60
N ALA A 522 -33.99 10.98 -22.62
CA ALA A 522 -34.12 11.43 -23.99
C ALA A 522 -35.54 11.93 -24.12
N THR A 523 -35.71 13.23 -23.91
CA THR A 523 -36.93 13.93 -24.23
C THR A 523 -37.19 13.62 -25.70
N PRO A 524 -38.37 13.11 -26.08
CA PRO A 524 -38.64 12.81 -27.47
C PRO A 524 -38.26 14.04 -28.29
N THR A 525 -37.36 13.85 -29.24
CA THR A 525 -36.84 14.88 -30.13
C THR A 525 -38.00 15.41 -30.94
N ILE A 526 -38.68 16.44 -30.41
CA ILE A 526 -39.42 17.39 -31.24
C ILE A 526 -38.30 18.18 -31.92
N THR A 527 -38.15 18.03 -33.22
CA THR A 527 -37.30 18.88 -34.05
C THR A 527 -37.69 20.33 -33.74
N PRO A 528 -36.87 21.14 -33.04
CA PRO A 528 -37.31 22.51 -32.76
C PRO A 528 -37.27 23.29 -34.06
N THR A 529 -38.40 23.89 -34.39
CA THR A 529 -38.46 25.01 -35.34
C THR A 529 -37.49 26.08 -34.76
N PRO A 530 -36.52 26.62 -35.53
CA PRO A 530 -35.55 27.56 -35.02
C PRO A 530 -36.23 28.78 -34.48
N THR A 531 -36.08 29.05 -33.18
CA THR A 531 -36.51 30.31 -32.55
C THR A 531 -35.63 31.42 -33.11
N PRO A 532 -36.19 32.54 -33.60
CA PRO A 532 -35.38 33.67 -34.04
C PRO A 532 -34.49 34.20 -32.92
N GLY A 533 -33.14 34.23 -33.12
CA GLY A 533 -32.16 34.74 -32.18
C GLY A 533 -31.23 33.70 -31.53
N GLN A 534 -31.32 32.41 -31.82
CA GLN A 534 -30.39 31.42 -31.32
C GLN A 534 -29.19 31.28 -32.25
N ILE A 535 -27.96 31.54 -31.71
CA ILE A 535 -26.72 31.38 -32.47
C ILE A 535 -26.42 29.87 -32.62
N THR A 536 -26.25 29.42 -33.86
CA THR A 536 -25.90 28.03 -34.17
C THR A 536 -24.49 27.99 -34.70
N LEU A 537 -23.59 27.17 -34.07
CA LEU A 537 -22.19 27.02 -34.45
C LEU A 537 -21.93 25.64 -35.04
N ARG A 538 -21.09 25.60 -36.07
CA ARG A 538 -20.48 24.36 -36.62
C ARG A 538 -18.96 24.53 -36.66
N GLY A 539 -18.21 23.48 -36.28
CA GLY A 539 -16.76 23.45 -36.31
C GLY A 539 -16.24 22.32 -37.17
N ARG A 540 -15.16 22.55 -37.90
CA ARG A 540 -14.44 21.52 -38.67
C ARG A 540 -12.94 21.73 -38.55
N GLY A 541 -12.19 20.66 -38.17
CA GLY A 541 -10.74 20.66 -38.10
C GLY A 541 -10.10 20.61 -39.49
N LYS A 542 -9.01 21.35 -39.68
CA LYS A 542 -8.06 21.24 -40.79
C LYS A 542 -6.65 21.48 -40.27
N LYS A 543 -5.64 20.91 -40.95
CA LYS A 543 -4.21 21.26 -40.68
C LYS A 543 -3.76 22.29 -41.70
N VAL A 544 -3.24 23.42 -41.22
CA VAL A 544 -2.67 24.48 -42.07
C VAL A 544 -1.20 24.61 -41.68
N HIS A 545 -0.28 24.30 -42.61
CA HIS A 545 1.16 24.23 -42.34
C HIS A 545 1.49 23.39 -41.08
N LEU A 546 0.83 22.21 -40.95
CA LEU A 546 0.90 21.28 -39.82
C LEU A 546 0.24 21.77 -38.53
N ILE A 547 -0.20 23.01 -38.43
CA ILE A 547 -0.89 23.57 -37.28
C ILE A 547 -2.37 23.18 -37.31
N ASN A 548 -2.89 22.70 -36.20
CA ASN A 548 -4.29 22.44 -36.02
C ASN A 548 -5.09 23.76 -36.12
N THR A 549 -6.06 23.82 -37.02
CA THR A 549 -6.92 24.98 -37.22
C THR A 549 -8.37 24.54 -37.21
N VAL A 550 -9.18 25.15 -36.35
CA VAL A 550 -10.63 24.91 -36.29
C VAL A 550 -11.34 25.98 -37.14
N ARG A 551 -11.96 25.55 -38.24
CA ARG A 551 -12.84 26.44 -39.00
C ARG A 551 -14.20 26.46 -38.35
N LEU A 552 -14.58 27.59 -37.80
CA LEU A 552 -15.87 27.87 -37.19
C LEU A 552 -16.80 28.59 -38.18
N ARG A 553 -18.06 28.20 -38.19
CA ARG A 553 -19.13 28.88 -38.93
C ARG A 553 -20.38 28.97 -38.09
N TRP A 554 -20.98 30.16 -38.02
CA TRP A 554 -22.19 30.38 -37.23
C TRP A 554 -23.24 31.14 -38.03
N SER A 555 -24.46 31.08 -37.50
CA SER A 555 -25.62 31.86 -37.96
C SER A 555 -26.50 32.21 -36.78
N GLY A 556 -27.32 33.26 -36.92
CA GLY A 556 -28.28 33.68 -35.90
C GLY A 556 -27.70 34.71 -34.92
N ALA A 557 -26.44 35.09 -35.00
CA ALA A 557 -25.85 36.17 -34.21
C ALA A 557 -26.26 37.52 -34.77
N THR A 558 -26.56 38.50 -33.91
CA THR A 558 -27.09 39.84 -34.27
C THR A 558 -26.10 40.96 -33.90
N SER A 559 -25.14 40.73 -33.03
CA SER A 559 -24.11 41.72 -32.66
C SER A 559 -23.15 41.99 -33.83
N ALA A 560 -22.59 43.21 -33.84
CA ALA A 560 -21.57 43.59 -34.82
C ALA A 560 -20.27 42.78 -34.67
N ASN A 561 -19.94 42.33 -33.43
CA ASN A 561 -18.74 41.52 -33.10
C ASN A 561 -19.12 40.27 -32.36
N ILE A 562 -18.28 39.23 -32.52
CA ILE A 562 -18.43 37.90 -31.92
C ILE A 562 -17.19 37.58 -31.14
N ASP A 563 -17.35 37.13 -29.91
CA ASP A 563 -16.32 36.56 -29.06
C ASP A 563 -16.20 35.07 -29.35
N VAL A 564 -14.99 34.63 -29.70
CA VAL A 564 -14.65 33.20 -29.97
C VAL A 564 -13.93 32.63 -28.75
N TYR A 565 -14.46 31.53 -28.23
CA TYR A 565 -13.89 30.83 -27.09
C TYR A 565 -13.41 29.46 -27.49
N ARG A 566 -12.19 29.09 -27.10
CA ARG A 566 -11.61 27.74 -27.21
C ARG A 566 -11.32 27.20 -25.82
N ASN A 567 -11.86 26.02 -25.49
CA ASN A 567 -11.72 25.38 -24.18
C ASN A 567 -12.11 26.31 -23.01
N GLY A 568 -13.14 27.14 -23.22
CA GLY A 568 -13.63 28.10 -22.23
C GLY A 568 -12.84 29.41 -22.14
N VAL A 569 -11.75 29.58 -22.87
CA VAL A 569 -10.93 30.80 -22.89
C VAL A 569 -11.25 31.64 -24.13
N LEU A 570 -11.44 32.96 -23.96
CA LEU A 570 -11.60 33.90 -25.07
C LEU A 570 -10.31 33.97 -25.89
N VAL A 571 -10.36 33.57 -27.18
CA VAL A 571 -9.19 33.55 -28.07
C VAL A 571 -9.23 34.66 -29.11
N ALA A 572 -10.41 35.17 -29.43
CA ALA A 572 -10.56 36.29 -30.35
C ALA A 572 -11.90 37.01 -30.18
N THR A 573 -11.94 38.32 -30.48
CA THR A 573 -13.16 39.06 -30.79
C THR A 573 -13.05 39.45 -32.25
N THR A 574 -14.02 39.06 -33.10
CA THR A 574 -13.99 39.24 -34.56
C THR A 574 -15.28 39.91 -35.05
N PRO A 575 -15.27 40.62 -36.17
CA PRO A 575 -16.52 41.04 -36.83
C PRO A 575 -17.44 39.87 -37.12
N ASN A 576 -18.74 40.07 -37.07
CA ASN A 576 -19.75 39.03 -37.27
C ASN A 576 -19.90 38.69 -38.76
N GLU A 577 -18.89 38.04 -39.33
CA GLU A 577 -18.85 37.57 -40.72
C GLU A 577 -19.42 36.15 -40.88
N GLY A 578 -19.93 35.56 -39.79
CA GLY A 578 -20.46 34.20 -39.79
C GLY A 578 -19.42 33.09 -39.88
N GLN A 579 -18.12 33.43 -39.83
CA GLN A 579 -17.02 32.46 -39.85
C GLN A 579 -15.74 33.00 -39.19
N TYR A 580 -14.92 32.06 -38.67
CA TYR A 580 -13.60 32.33 -38.14
C TYR A 580 -12.72 31.07 -38.24
N ASP A 581 -11.45 31.26 -38.60
CA ASP A 581 -10.47 30.19 -38.61
C ASP A 581 -9.60 30.34 -37.34
N ASP A 582 -9.87 29.53 -36.32
CA ASP A 582 -9.09 29.50 -35.09
C ASP A 582 -7.83 28.65 -35.26
N SER A 583 -6.68 29.31 -35.42
CA SER A 583 -5.38 28.68 -35.47
C SER A 583 -4.86 28.43 -34.06
N THR A 584 -4.76 27.18 -33.65
CA THR A 584 -4.47 26.83 -32.25
C THR A 584 -3.01 27.00 -31.86
N GLY A 585 -2.11 27.04 -32.82
CA GLY A 585 -0.65 27.00 -32.62
C GLY A 585 -0.10 25.60 -32.37
N ASP A 586 -0.96 24.61 -32.11
CA ASP A 586 -0.56 23.24 -31.79
C ASP A 586 -0.44 22.39 -33.04
N THR A 587 0.36 21.31 -32.95
CA THR A 587 0.52 20.26 -33.97
C THR A 587 0.19 18.89 -33.36
N GLY A 588 -0.13 17.91 -34.21
CA GLY A 588 -0.39 16.52 -33.76
C GLY A 588 -1.81 16.29 -33.27
N GLN A 589 -1.98 15.29 -32.39
CA GLN A 589 -3.27 14.90 -31.83
C GLN A 589 -3.74 15.91 -30.79
N ALA A 590 -4.99 16.37 -30.93
CA ALA A 590 -5.60 17.29 -29.97
C ALA A 590 -7.13 17.29 -30.09
N GLN A 591 -7.81 17.75 -29.05
CA GLN A 591 -9.26 17.99 -29.02
C GLN A 591 -9.50 19.43 -28.55
N TYR A 592 -10.38 20.16 -29.26
CA TYR A 592 -10.79 21.51 -28.87
C TYR A 592 -12.31 21.60 -28.76
N MET A 593 -12.76 22.36 -27.79
CA MET A 593 -14.16 22.70 -27.57
C MET A 593 -14.34 24.18 -27.83
N ASP A 594 -15.04 24.53 -28.91
CA ASP A 594 -15.23 25.91 -29.31
C ASP A 594 -16.70 26.35 -29.16
N LYS A 595 -16.90 27.60 -28.77
CA LYS A 595 -18.20 28.30 -28.82
C LYS A 595 -17.99 29.74 -29.26
N VAL A 596 -19.05 30.34 -29.79
CA VAL A 596 -19.07 31.79 -30.09
C VAL A 596 -20.19 32.46 -29.32
N CYS A 597 -19.94 33.67 -28.88
CA CYS A 597 -20.94 34.50 -28.17
C CYS A 597 -21.01 35.89 -28.80
N GLU A 598 -22.13 36.55 -28.70
CA GLU A 598 -22.23 37.99 -28.98
C GLU A 598 -21.30 38.76 -28.05
N ALA A 599 -20.41 39.60 -28.61
CA ALA A 599 -19.32 40.21 -27.87
C ALA A 599 -19.79 40.97 -26.64
N GLY A 600 -19.19 40.66 -25.48
CA GLY A 600 -19.50 41.26 -24.19
C GLY A 600 -20.83 40.81 -23.58
N THR A 601 -21.48 39.73 -24.11
CA THR A 601 -22.75 39.21 -23.59
C THR A 601 -22.66 37.74 -23.18
N GLN A 602 -23.73 37.22 -22.60
CA GLN A 602 -23.91 35.79 -22.28
C GLN A 602 -24.71 35.04 -23.37
N THR A 603 -25.07 35.68 -24.49
CA THR A 603 -25.79 35.07 -25.60
C THR A 603 -24.78 34.29 -26.46
N CYS A 604 -24.74 32.98 -26.31
CA CYS A 604 -23.75 32.12 -26.93
C CYS A 604 -24.39 31.03 -27.80
N SER A 605 -23.59 30.48 -28.72
CA SER A 605 -23.90 29.31 -29.51
C SER A 605 -23.89 28.00 -28.71
N ASN A 606 -24.29 26.90 -29.35
CA ASN A 606 -23.87 25.57 -28.94
C ASN A 606 -22.34 25.45 -28.95
N VAL A 607 -21.80 24.55 -28.10
CA VAL A 607 -20.40 24.15 -28.14
C VAL A 607 -20.18 23.11 -29.24
N VAL A 608 -19.10 23.24 -30.00
CA VAL A 608 -18.64 22.24 -30.97
C VAL A 608 -17.32 21.63 -30.53
N THR A 609 -17.21 20.31 -30.62
CA THR A 609 -15.97 19.59 -30.29
C THR A 609 -15.31 19.12 -31.58
N VAL A 610 -14.03 19.46 -31.74
CA VAL A 610 -13.25 19.10 -32.94
C VAL A 610 -12.02 18.30 -32.51
N ASN A 611 -11.88 17.11 -33.10
CA ASN A 611 -10.76 16.20 -32.85
C ASN A 611 -9.77 16.24 -34.00
N PHE A 612 -8.48 16.30 -33.68
CA PHE A 612 -7.38 16.14 -34.61
C PHE A 612 -6.70 14.79 -34.33
N PRO A 613 -6.72 13.84 -35.26
CA PRO A 613 -5.95 12.60 -35.14
C PRO A 613 -4.45 12.87 -35.31
N GLN A 614 -3.63 11.85 -34.94
CA GLN A 614 -2.19 11.87 -35.14
C GLN A 614 -1.80 12.15 -36.58
#